data_0117d230456fb4cd9c9ed3a13db380ac
#
_entry.id   0117d230456fb4cd9c9ed3a13db380ac
#
_cell.length_a   1.000
_cell.length_b   1.000
_cell.length_c   1.000
_cell.angle_alpha   90.00
_cell.angle_beta   90.00
_cell.angle_gamma   90.00
#
_symmetry.space_group_name_H-M   'P 1'
#
loop_
_entity.id
_entity.type
_entity.pdbx_description
1 polymer ?
#
loop_
_entity_poly.entity_id
_entity_poly.type
_entity_poly.pdbx_seq_one_letter_code
_entity_poly.pdbx_strand_id
1 'polypeptide(L)'
;MDRAFWDREQRANFTRKKPLDNLNYITIPDNILHMAPASMTAEIKNCLKDLGDLSSGKIVNLTGFTNTDLKLEYGTANINILSSYDFHYTNMVTLLQKLAELLHECSENALAAEVLEFAVSTGTDVSKSYYLLAELYTEAGTPEKIESLIAQADKLHSLMKDTIVQKLQASYQ
;
A
#
# COMPACT_ATOMS: atom_id res chain seq x y z
N MET A 1 17.09 26.19 16.58
CA MET A 1 16.44 24.90 16.78
C MET A 1 15.40 25.01 17.87
N ASP A 2 14.23 24.54 17.58
CA ASP A 2 13.08 24.72 18.44
C ASP A 2 13.17 23.82 19.68
N ARG A 3 13.07 24.44 20.88
CA ARG A 3 13.08 23.73 22.15
C ARG A 3 11.94 22.69 22.23
N ALA A 4 10.80 23.00 21.64
CA ALA A 4 9.65 22.10 21.60
C ALA A 4 9.95 20.80 20.81
N PHE A 5 10.77 20.89 19.76
CA PHE A 5 11.23 19.71 19.01
C PHE A 5 12.06 18.78 19.92
N TRP A 6 13.04 19.33 20.65
CA TRP A 6 13.88 18.53 21.52
C TRP A 6 13.13 17.94 22.71
N ASP A 7 12.21 18.69 23.28
CA ASP A 7 11.38 18.20 24.38
C ASP A 7 10.49 17.04 23.91
N ARG A 8 9.97 17.12 22.68
CA ARG A 8 9.17 16.05 22.06
C ARG A 8 10.02 14.81 21.79
N GLU A 9 11.22 14.98 21.26
CA GLU A 9 12.16 13.88 21.01
C GLU A 9 12.54 13.15 22.31
N GLN A 10 12.86 13.88 23.37
CA GLN A 10 13.17 13.29 24.66
C GLN A 10 11.99 12.50 25.22
N ARG A 11 10.79 13.06 25.16
CA ARG A 11 9.58 12.39 25.63
C ARG A 11 9.34 11.11 24.85
N ALA A 12 9.53 11.14 23.53
CA ALA A 12 9.40 9.96 22.68
C ALA A 12 10.38 8.86 23.08
N ASN A 13 11.64 9.21 23.34
CA ASN A 13 12.67 8.24 23.67
C ASN A 13 12.43 7.55 25.04
N PHE A 14 11.69 8.18 25.93
CA PHE A 14 11.36 7.64 27.25
C PHE A 14 9.96 7.05 27.35
N THR A 15 9.20 7.01 26.25
CA THR A 15 7.86 6.42 26.25
C THR A 15 7.95 4.90 26.42
N ARG A 16 7.17 4.37 27.37
CA ARG A 16 7.12 2.94 27.65
C ARG A 16 6.41 2.17 26.54
N LYS A 17 6.78 0.90 26.41
CA LYS A 17 6.16 -0.03 25.46
C LYS A 17 4.65 -0.12 25.70
N LYS A 18 3.88 0.00 24.62
CA LYS A 18 2.43 -0.15 24.62
C LYS A 18 2.01 -1.33 23.73
N PRO A 19 0.82 -1.91 23.97
CA PRO A 19 0.33 -3.00 23.11
C PRO A 19 0.16 -2.59 21.66
N LEU A 20 0.38 -3.54 20.74
CA LEU A 20 0.23 -3.35 19.30
C LEU A 20 -1.06 -3.97 18.75
N ASP A 21 -2.01 -4.34 19.60
CA ASP A 21 -3.24 -5.05 19.20
C ASP A 21 -4.19 -4.21 18.36
N ASN A 22 -4.10 -2.87 18.47
CA ASN A 22 -5.00 -1.93 17.79
C ASN A 22 -4.49 -1.46 16.43
N LEU A 23 -3.41 -2.04 15.92
CA LEU A 23 -2.90 -1.70 14.60
C LEU A 23 -3.83 -2.24 13.50
N ASN A 24 -3.90 -1.51 12.39
CA ASN A 24 -4.64 -1.95 11.20
C ASN A 24 -3.82 -2.97 10.42
N TYR A 25 -3.84 -4.21 10.88
CA TYR A 25 -3.15 -5.31 10.22
C TYR A 25 -3.81 -5.62 8.88
N ILE A 26 -2.98 -5.76 7.83
CA ILE A 26 -3.43 -6.02 6.47
C ILE A 26 -3.31 -7.52 6.20
N THR A 27 -4.39 -8.11 5.69
CA THR A 27 -4.42 -9.49 5.23
C THR A 27 -4.53 -9.49 3.70
N ILE A 28 -3.61 -10.20 3.04
CA ILE A 28 -3.68 -10.35 1.58
C ILE A 28 -4.81 -11.33 1.27
N PRO A 29 -5.81 -10.95 0.43
CA PRO A 29 -6.96 -11.81 0.15
C PRO A 29 -6.59 -13.12 -0.54
N ASP A 30 -7.32 -14.20 -0.23
CA ASP A 30 -7.12 -15.49 -0.85
C ASP A 30 -7.32 -15.47 -2.36
N ASN A 31 -8.26 -14.65 -2.86
CA ASN A 31 -8.50 -14.50 -4.28
C ASN A 31 -7.29 -13.94 -5.05
N ILE A 32 -6.41 -13.20 -4.36
CA ILE A 32 -5.14 -12.75 -4.94
C ILE A 32 -4.10 -13.86 -4.81
N LEU A 33 -3.89 -14.39 -3.60
CA LEU A 33 -2.86 -15.40 -3.34
C LEU A 33 -3.05 -16.68 -4.17
N HIS A 34 -4.28 -17.04 -4.46
CA HIS A 34 -4.64 -18.28 -5.17
C HIS A 34 -5.29 -18.02 -6.53
N MET A 35 -5.03 -16.86 -7.15
CA MET A 35 -5.55 -16.57 -8.47
C MET A 35 -5.05 -17.58 -9.51
N ALA A 36 -5.86 -17.81 -10.52
CA ALA A 36 -5.55 -18.74 -11.59
C ALA A 36 -5.71 -18.08 -12.96
N PRO A 37 -4.74 -17.22 -13.36
CA PRO A 37 -4.79 -16.62 -14.68
C PRO A 37 -4.66 -17.67 -15.79
N ALA A 38 -5.25 -17.40 -16.95
CA ALA A 38 -5.20 -18.31 -18.09
C ALA A 38 -3.75 -18.59 -18.53
N SER A 39 -2.88 -17.58 -18.42
CA SER A 39 -1.45 -17.70 -18.68
C SER A 39 -0.67 -17.52 -17.39
N MET A 40 -0.34 -18.62 -16.73
CA MET A 40 0.50 -18.61 -15.53
C MET A 40 1.96 -18.64 -15.94
N THR A 41 2.58 -17.46 -16.05
CA THR A 41 4.03 -17.37 -16.32
C THR A 41 4.83 -17.66 -15.06
N ALA A 42 6.13 -17.97 -15.24
CA ALA A 42 7.05 -18.16 -14.11
C ALA A 42 7.15 -16.90 -13.25
N GLU A 43 7.13 -15.72 -13.87
CA GLU A 43 7.20 -14.44 -13.16
C GLU A 43 5.97 -14.19 -12.31
N ILE A 44 4.77 -14.45 -12.85
CA ILE A 44 3.51 -14.36 -12.09
C ILE A 44 3.53 -15.32 -10.90
N LYS A 45 3.94 -16.56 -11.15
CA LYS A 45 4.03 -17.59 -10.11
C LYS A 45 4.98 -17.16 -8.98
N ASN A 46 6.14 -16.59 -9.33
CA ASN A 46 7.11 -16.10 -8.36
C ASN A 46 6.55 -14.93 -7.54
N CYS A 47 5.85 -13.99 -8.16
CA CYS A 47 5.18 -12.90 -7.44
C CYS A 47 4.16 -13.43 -6.44
N LEU A 48 3.34 -14.38 -6.84
CA LEU A 48 2.33 -14.98 -5.96
C LEU A 48 2.96 -15.74 -4.80
N LYS A 49 4.07 -16.43 -5.05
CA LYS A 49 4.83 -17.11 -4.00
C LYS A 49 5.39 -16.10 -2.99
N ASP A 50 6.00 -15.03 -3.47
CA ASP A 50 6.58 -13.99 -2.62
C ASP A 50 5.51 -13.29 -1.79
N LEU A 51 4.33 -13.02 -2.36
CA LEU A 51 3.19 -12.50 -1.62
C LEU A 51 2.71 -13.48 -0.55
N GLY A 52 2.67 -14.77 -0.88
CA GLY A 52 2.32 -15.82 0.09
C GLY A 52 3.30 -15.88 1.26
N ASP A 53 4.59 -15.74 0.98
CA ASP A 53 5.62 -15.69 2.03
C ASP A 53 5.43 -14.46 2.94
N LEU A 54 5.11 -13.29 2.38
CA LEU A 54 4.80 -12.10 3.15
C LEU A 54 3.56 -12.26 4.02
N SER A 55 2.57 -13.02 3.57
CA SER A 55 1.31 -13.20 4.29
C SER A 55 1.47 -13.95 5.61
N SER A 56 2.60 -14.63 5.83
CA SER A 56 2.91 -15.30 7.09
C SER A 56 3.36 -14.33 8.18
N GLY A 57 3.73 -13.10 7.82
CA GLY A 57 4.12 -12.04 8.74
C GLY A 57 3.03 -10.99 8.91
N LYS A 58 3.24 -10.06 9.83
CA LYS A 58 2.32 -8.95 10.04
C LYS A 58 2.68 -7.79 9.09
N ILE A 59 1.66 -7.18 8.51
CA ILE A 59 1.77 -6.12 7.52
C ILE A 59 0.96 -4.93 8.01
N VAL A 60 1.60 -3.76 8.14
CA VAL A 60 0.93 -2.53 8.58
C VAL A 60 1.42 -1.37 7.72
N ASN A 61 0.48 -0.55 7.25
CA ASN A 61 0.80 0.69 6.56
C ASN A 61 1.02 1.80 7.59
N LEU A 62 2.27 2.23 7.75
CA LEU A 62 2.66 3.30 8.67
C LEU A 62 3.02 4.60 7.92
N THR A 63 2.60 4.74 6.67
CA THR A 63 2.85 5.95 5.87
C THR A 63 2.28 7.19 6.57
N GLY A 64 3.07 8.23 6.66
CA GLY A 64 2.68 9.49 7.32
C GLY A 64 3.09 9.58 8.78
N PHE A 65 3.55 8.50 9.40
CA PHE A 65 4.07 8.51 10.77
C PHE A 65 5.59 8.64 10.76
N THR A 66 6.11 9.56 11.59
CA THR A 66 7.55 9.62 11.85
C THR A 66 7.94 8.63 12.94
N ASN A 67 9.25 8.36 13.08
CA ASN A 67 9.73 7.53 14.19
C ASN A 67 9.35 8.14 15.55
N THR A 68 9.36 9.46 15.68
CA THR A 68 8.93 10.14 16.88
C THR A 68 7.46 9.90 17.18
N ASP A 69 6.59 9.98 16.17
CA ASP A 69 5.17 9.68 16.31
C ASP A 69 4.96 8.25 16.82
N LEU A 70 5.66 7.28 16.23
CA LEU A 70 5.55 5.87 16.59
C LEU A 70 6.07 5.59 18.00
N LYS A 71 7.17 6.25 18.41
CA LYS A 71 7.71 6.13 19.78
C LYS A 71 6.73 6.66 20.80
N LEU A 72 6.11 7.82 20.53
CA LEU A 72 5.13 8.43 21.43
C LEU A 72 3.88 7.57 21.57
N GLU A 73 3.41 6.98 20.47
CA GLU A 73 2.18 6.19 20.45
C GLU A 73 2.37 4.78 20.99
N TYR A 74 3.49 4.10 20.66
CA TYR A 74 3.69 2.68 20.94
C TYR A 74 4.88 2.36 21.82
N GLY A 75 5.73 3.35 22.10
CA GLY A 75 6.93 3.18 22.91
C GLY A 75 8.17 2.84 22.07
N THR A 76 9.32 3.29 22.56
CA THR A 76 10.62 3.09 21.89
C THR A 76 10.95 1.63 21.66
N ALA A 77 10.59 0.76 22.59
CA ALA A 77 10.88 -0.67 22.50
C ALA A 77 10.16 -1.37 21.31
N ASN A 78 9.10 -0.77 20.77
CA ASN A 78 8.35 -1.33 19.64
C ASN A 78 8.85 -0.85 18.27
N ILE A 79 9.81 0.09 18.21
CA ILE A 79 10.23 0.70 16.94
C ILE A 79 10.76 -0.34 15.95
N ASN A 80 11.58 -1.28 16.41
CA ASN A 80 12.15 -2.29 15.50
C ASN A 80 11.08 -3.21 14.91
N ILE A 81 10.09 -3.63 15.71
CA ILE A 81 9.02 -4.48 15.23
C ILE A 81 8.08 -3.72 14.29
N LEU A 82 7.77 -2.45 14.61
CA LEU A 82 6.96 -1.59 13.74
C LEU A 82 7.65 -1.34 12.40
N SER A 83 8.96 -1.13 12.41
CA SER A 83 9.75 -0.98 11.18
C SER A 83 9.68 -2.22 10.31
N SER A 84 9.67 -3.42 10.91
CA SER A 84 9.53 -4.66 10.15
C SER A 84 8.14 -4.79 9.52
N TYR A 85 7.09 -4.37 10.22
CA TYR A 85 5.72 -4.38 9.68
C TYR A 85 5.58 -3.42 8.50
N ASP A 86 6.19 -2.24 8.60
CA ASP A 86 6.21 -1.25 7.52
C ASP A 86 7.03 -1.74 6.32
N PHE A 87 8.15 -2.41 6.57
CA PHE A 87 8.96 -3.04 5.53
C PHE A 87 8.16 -4.11 4.77
N HIS A 88 7.39 -4.94 5.48
CA HIS A 88 6.50 -5.93 4.85
C HIS A 88 5.45 -5.24 3.97
N TYR A 89 4.92 -4.11 4.43
CA TYR A 89 3.96 -3.34 3.66
C TYR A 89 4.57 -2.80 2.36
N THR A 90 5.76 -2.20 2.44
CA THR A 90 6.48 -1.69 1.27
C THR A 90 6.74 -2.81 0.24
N ASN A 91 7.16 -3.97 0.71
CA ASN A 91 7.36 -5.13 -0.15
C ASN A 91 6.06 -5.62 -0.78
N MET A 92 4.98 -5.66 -0.01
CA MET A 92 3.67 -6.07 -0.50
C MET A 92 3.21 -5.18 -1.65
N VAL A 93 3.21 -3.85 -1.47
CA VAL A 93 2.70 -2.94 -2.51
C VAL A 93 3.58 -2.94 -3.75
N THR A 94 4.89 -3.16 -3.60
CA THR A 94 5.82 -3.31 -4.72
C THR A 94 5.51 -4.59 -5.52
N LEU A 95 5.28 -5.71 -4.82
CA LEU A 95 4.92 -6.98 -5.46
C LEU A 95 3.54 -6.92 -6.12
N LEU A 96 2.57 -6.27 -5.49
CA LEU A 96 1.24 -6.10 -6.08
C LEU A 96 1.31 -5.29 -7.37
N GLN A 97 2.11 -4.22 -7.41
CA GLN A 97 2.32 -3.44 -8.62
C GLN A 97 2.96 -4.28 -9.73
N LYS A 98 4.00 -5.04 -9.40
CA LYS A 98 4.67 -5.93 -10.36
C LYS A 98 3.71 -6.99 -10.89
N LEU A 99 2.92 -7.61 -10.01
CA LEU A 99 1.92 -8.61 -10.39
C LEU A 99 0.89 -8.02 -11.34
N ALA A 100 0.38 -6.82 -11.03
CA ALA A 100 -0.60 -6.15 -11.89
C ALA A 100 -0.04 -5.85 -13.27
N GLU A 101 1.21 -5.38 -13.36
CA GLU A 101 1.88 -5.13 -14.64
C GLU A 101 2.04 -6.41 -15.46
N LEU A 102 2.46 -7.51 -14.83
CA LEU A 102 2.60 -8.81 -15.49
C LEU A 102 1.26 -9.34 -15.99
N LEU A 103 0.20 -9.21 -15.20
CA LEU A 103 -1.15 -9.62 -15.59
C LEU A 103 -1.66 -8.78 -16.77
N HIS A 104 -1.41 -7.49 -16.74
CA HIS A 104 -1.79 -6.58 -17.83
C HIS A 104 -1.06 -6.93 -19.13
N GLU A 105 0.22 -7.25 -19.07
CA GLU A 105 1.02 -7.69 -20.23
C GLU A 105 0.46 -8.99 -20.85
N CYS A 106 -0.15 -9.84 -20.03
CA CYS A 106 -0.81 -11.08 -20.48
C CYS A 106 -2.27 -10.87 -20.86
N SER A 107 -2.74 -9.63 -20.96
CA SER A 107 -4.15 -9.29 -21.24
C SER A 107 -5.13 -9.82 -20.17
N GLU A 108 -4.65 -10.10 -18.97
CA GLU A 108 -5.46 -10.49 -17.82
C GLU A 108 -5.92 -9.24 -17.05
N ASN A 109 -6.63 -8.34 -17.76
CA ASN A 109 -6.94 -7.00 -17.26
C ASN A 109 -7.88 -7.02 -16.05
N ALA A 110 -8.83 -7.94 -15.99
CA ALA A 110 -9.74 -8.08 -14.86
C ALA A 110 -8.98 -8.44 -13.58
N LEU A 111 -8.05 -9.39 -13.67
CA LEU A 111 -7.21 -9.77 -12.53
C LEU A 111 -6.24 -8.66 -12.14
N ALA A 112 -5.67 -7.95 -13.12
CA ALA A 112 -4.81 -6.81 -12.85
C ALA A 112 -5.56 -5.72 -12.08
N ALA A 113 -6.79 -5.40 -12.48
CA ALA A 113 -7.64 -4.43 -11.78
C ALA A 113 -7.93 -4.88 -10.34
N GLU A 114 -8.23 -6.15 -10.14
CA GLU A 114 -8.50 -6.73 -8.83
C GLU A 114 -7.30 -6.58 -7.87
N VAL A 115 -6.10 -6.86 -8.36
CA VAL A 115 -4.85 -6.67 -7.60
C VAL A 115 -4.65 -5.21 -7.22
N LEU A 116 -4.85 -4.30 -8.17
CA LEU A 116 -4.67 -2.86 -7.94
C LEU A 116 -5.74 -2.27 -7.03
N GLU A 117 -6.97 -2.73 -7.14
CA GLU A 117 -8.06 -2.32 -6.23
C GLU A 117 -7.72 -2.67 -4.79
N PHE A 118 -7.17 -3.86 -4.57
CA PHE A 118 -6.69 -4.24 -3.24
C PHE A 118 -5.54 -3.33 -2.78
N ALA A 119 -4.52 -3.11 -3.62
CA ALA A 119 -3.39 -2.25 -3.27
C ALA A 119 -3.86 -0.84 -2.88
N VAL A 120 -4.76 -0.25 -3.65
CA VAL A 120 -5.34 1.08 -3.38
C VAL A 120 -6.13 1.06 -2.07
N SER A 121 -6.88 -0.01 -1.79
CA SER A 121 -7.65 -0.13 -0.55
C SER A 121 -6.77 -0.13 0.70
N THR A 122 -5.50 -0.54 0.57
CA THR A 122 -4.53 -0.51 1.68
C THR A 122 -3.89 0.86 1.90
N GLY A 123 -4.22 1.84 1.07
CA GLY A 123 -3.65 3.19 1.16
C GLY A 123 -2.26 3.32 0.56
N THR A 124 -1.93 2.53 -0.48
CA THR A 124 -0.64 2.65 -1.17
C THR A 124 -0.43 4.04 -1.73
N ASP A 125 0.81 4.52 -1.72
CA ASP A 125 1.22 5.75 -2.38
C ASP A 125 2.06 5.49 -3.64
N VAL A 126 2.07 4.25 -4.11
CA VAL A 126 2.69 3.89 -5.39
C VAL A 126 1.85 4.48 -6.52
N SER A 127 2.30 5.56 -7.12
CA SER A 127 1.54 6.32 -8.13
C SER A 127 1.14 5.46 -9.34
N LYS A 128 2.01 4.57 -9.77
CA LYS A 128 1.74 3.65 -10.89
C LYS A 128 0.51 2.79 -10.67
N SER A 129 0.21 2.42 -9.42
CA SER A 129 -0.98 1.62 -9.09
C SER A 129 -2.27 2.37 -9.45
N TYR A 130 -2.33 3.65 -9.14
CA TYR A 130 -3.48 4.50 -9.47
C TYR A 130 -3.60 4.72 -10.98
N TYR A 131 -2.50 4.99 -11.64
CA TYR A 131 -2.51 5.31 -13.07
C TYR A 131 -2.88 4.09 -13.92
N LEU A 132 -2.33 2.93 -13.61
CA LEU A 132 -2.68 1.69 -14.31
C LEU A 132 -4.14 1.31 -14.06
N LEU A 133 -4.62 1.44 -12.81
CA LEU A 133 -6.01 1.14 -12.49
C LEU A 133 -6.98 2.05 -13.24
N ALA A 134 -6.67 3.36 -13.33
CA ALA A 134 -7.46 4.31 -14.11
C ALA A 134 -7.49 3.93 -15.61
N GLU A 135 -6.36 3.54 -16.16
CA GLU A 135 -6.26 3.05 -17.54
C GLU A 135 -7.14 1.81 -17.75
N LEU A 136 -7.07 0.85 -16.83
CA LEU A 136 -7.88 -0.38 -16.89
C LEU A 136 -9.38 -0.09 -16.79
N TYR A 137 -9.78 0.85 -15.94
CA TYR A 137 -11.18 1.29 -15.86
C TYR A 137 -11.65 1.92 -17.17
N THR A 138 -10.83 2.73 -17.80
CA THR A 138 -11.14 3.35 -19.08
C THR A 138 -11.28 2.30 -20.19
N GLU A 139 -10.34 1.37 -20.27
CA GLU A 139 -10.36 0.27 -21.26
C GLU A 139 -11.56 -0.67 -21.06
N ALA A 140 -11.98 -0.87 -19.81
CA ALA A 140 -13.14 -1.70 -19.48
C ALA A 140 -14.49 -1.00 -19.71
N GLY A 141 -14.49 0.29 -20.06
CA GLY A 141 -15.71 1.06 -20.25
C GLY A 141 -16.37 1.48 -18.96
N THR A 142 -15.60 1.59 -17.87
CA THR A 142 -16.08 2.02 -16.54
C THR A 142 -15.32 3.23 -16.02
N PRO A 143 -15.19 4.32 -16.81
CA PRO A 143 -14.39 5.48 -16.38
C PRO A 143 -14.95 6.20 -15.15
N GLU A 144 -16.23 6.00 -14.83
CA GLU A 144 -16.87 6.57 -13.64
C GLU A 144 -16.22 6.06 -12.34
N LYS A 145 -15.58 4.89 -12.36
CA LYS A 145 -14.84 4.36 -11.21
C LYS A 145 -13.60 5.21 -10.86
N ILE A 146 -13.13 6.02 -11.79
CA ILE A 146 -12.00 6.91 -11.55
C ILE A 146 -12.34 7.97 -10.48
N GLU A 147 -13.59 8.41 -10.38
CA GLU A 147 -14.02 9.32 -9.31
C GLU A 147 -13.77 8.72 -7.93
N SER A 148 -14.13 7.46 -7.73
CA SER A 148 -13.87 6.75 -6.48
C SER A 148 -12.37 6.61 -6.22
N LEU A 149 -11.59 6.36 -7.27
CA LEU A 149 -10.14 6.25 -7.19
C LEU A 149 -9.50 7.57 -6.76
N ILE A 150 -9.97 8.70 -7.31
CA ILE A 150 -9.53 10.04 -6.90
C ILE A 150 -9.86 10.28 -5.42
N ALA A 151 -11.07 9.92 -4.98
CA ALA A 151 -11.47 10.05 -3.58
C ALA A 151 -10.56 9.25 -2.64
N GLN A 152 -10.15 8.05 -3.04
CA GLN A 152 -9.22 7.23 -2.27
C GLN A 152 -7.82 7.86 -2.23
N ALA A 153 -7.33 8.37 -3.36
CA ALA A 153 -6.04 9.06 -3.43
C ALA A 153 -6.02 10.32 -2.56
N ASP A 154 -7.15 11.03 -2.48
CA ASP A 154 -7.27 12.26 -1.70
C ASP A 154 -7.15 12.01 -0.18
N LYS A 155 -7.29 10.78 0.27
CA LYS A 155 -7.15 10.38 1.68
C LYS A 155 -5.73 10.00 2.06
N LEU A 156 -4.78 9.98 1.12
CA LEU A 156 -3.41 9.58 1.39
C LEU A 156 -2.71 10.58 2.32
N HIS A 157 -1.81 10.04 3.16
CA HIS A 157 -0.94 10.82 4.05
C HIS A 157 0.49 10.93 3.51
N SER A 158 0.66 10.75 2.20
CA SER A 158 1.93 10.77 1.51
C SER A 158 2.13 12.11 0.79
N LEU A 159 3.39 12.49 0.57
CA LEU A 159 3.76 13.62 -0.27
C LEU A 159 3.33 13.42 -1.75
N MET A 160 3.06 12.19 -2.15
CA MET A 160 2.60 11.86 -3.51
C MET A 160 1.12 12.16 -3.76
N LYS A 161 0.34 12.43 -2.71
CA LYS A 161 -1.11 12.63 -2.80
C LYS A 161 -1.52 13.62 -3.89
N ASP A 162 -0.99 14.83 -3.83
CA ASP A 162 -1.40 15.90 -4.76
C ASP A 162 -1.05 15.56 -6.20
N THR A 163 0.13 14.99 -6.43
CA THR A 163 0.56 14.56 -7.77
C THR A 163 -0.37 13.47 -8.32
N ILE A 164 -0.73 12.49 -7.51
CA ILE A 164 -1.62 11.40 -7.92
C ILE A 164 -3.01 11.96 -8.24
N VAL A 165 -3.58 12.76 -7.34
CA VAL A 165 -4.92 13.35 -7.52
C VAL A 165 -4.98 14.20 -8.79
N GLN A 166 -3.99 15.08 -9.01
CA GLN A 166 -3.95 15.94 -10.18
C GLN A 166 -3.89 15.14 -11.48
N LYS A 167 -3.06 14.12 -11.53
CA LYS A 167 -2.94 13.30 -12.75
C LYS A 167 -4.20 12.47 -13.02
N LEU A 168 -4.85 11.95 -11.99
CA LEU A 168 -6.12 11.23 -12.14
C LEU A 168 -7.23 12.16 -12.63
N GLN A 169 -7.31 13.38 -12.10
CA GLN A 169 -8.30 14.36 -12.52
C GLN A 169 -8.10 14.74 -14.00
N ALA A 170 -6.86 14.92 -14.44
CA ALA A 170 -6.54 15.22 -15.84
C ALA A 170 -6.92 14.07 -16.77
N SER A 171 -6.77 12.82 -16.33
CA SER A 171 -7.09 11.62 -17.11
C SER A 171 -8.59 11.35 -17.21
N TYR A 172 -9.39 11.89 -16.28
CA TYR A 172 -10.83 11.65 -16.21
C TYR A 172 -11.64 12.61 -17.10
N GLN A 173 -11.06 13.71 -17.54
CA GLN A 173 -11.75 14.71 -18.35
C GLN A 173 -11.93 14.26 -19.83
#